data_f0d6a3a5f1a074187bae377731e021c7
#
_entry.id   f0d6a3a5f1a074187bae377731e021c7
#
_cell.length_a   1.000
_cell.length_b   1.000
_cell.length_c   1.000
_cell.angle_alpha   90.00
_cell.angle_beta   90.00
_cell.angle_gamma   90.00
#
_symmetry.space_group_name_H-M   'P 1'
#
loop_
_entity.id
_entity.type
_entity.pdbx_description
1 polymer ?
#
loop_
_entity_poly.entity_id
_entity_poly.type
_entity_poly.pdbx_seq_one_letter_code
_entity_poly.pdbx_strand_id
1 'polypeptide(L)'
;MTGKSTGSQGSSPAGMEIASCVKGRNERSGVMTEIKGKVNTAVCYAAVAEDEAIEQIRRMCDHDFTAGSRIRIMPDVHAGRGCTIGATMTITDKAVPNIVGVDIGCGMYTVELGRVDIDFERMDAAAHGIPCGKEVWEGRMERFDLTDLRCYRSLKQTKRLERSLGTLGGGNHFIEIDAAADGTKYLVIHSGSRNLGKQVAELYQNLAIDLNVGKDDYFRQRDQLIRTYKEQGRRSEIQTALKAMEREWKAKTPTIPPDLCYLYGTYLEDYLHDVEICQQFARRSRERMAEIILEKTGMSAISAFHTIHNYIDTREMILRKGAIAAHEGELVLIPINMRDGSVLARGKGNPDWNFSAPHGAGRVMSRTRARETLELDAYRKTMEGVYSTTVNELTLDEAPMAYKSLEDIIGVIREAVDIIEVLKPIYNFKASE
;
A
#
# COMPACT_ATOMS: atom_id res chain seq x y z
N MET A 1 -61.56 39.72 -24.45
CA MET A 1 -61.68 38.91 -25.68
C MET A 1 -60.36 38.06 -25.70
N THR A 2 -60.40 36.91 -25.13
CA THR A 2 -60.35 35.56 -25.69
C THR A 2 -59.13 35.28 -26.62
N GLY A 3 -58.23 34.45 -26.18
CA GLY A 3 -57.22 33.83 -26.99
C GLY A 3 -56.55 32.68 -26.23
N LYS A 4 -57.05 31.47 -26.54
CA LYS A 4 -56.51 30.20 -26.01
C LYS A 4 -55.12 29.88 -26.51
N SER A 5 -54.24 29.42 -25.62
CA SER A 5 -52.99 28.77 -25.96
C SER A 5 -53.08 27.25 -25.76
N THR A 6 -52.71 26.52 -26.77
CA THR A 6 -52.62 25.05 -26.79
C THR A 6 -51.24 24.64 -26.31
N GLY A 7 -51.16 23.70 -25.36
CA GLY A 7 -49.96 23.10 -24.85
C GLY A 7 -49.38 22.04 -25.79
N SER A 8 -48.07 21.94 -25.79
CA SER A 8 -47.34 20.78 -26.29
C SER A 8 -46.59 20.10 -25.13
N GLN A 9 -46.95 18.87 -24.89
CA GLN A 9 -46.27 17.97 -23.95
C GLN A 9 -44.93 17.52 -24.57
N GLY A 10 -43.84 17.83 -23.92
CA GLY A 10 -42.51 17.23 -24.18
C GLY A 10 -42.21 16.16 -23.15
N SER A 11 -42.10 14.95 -23.60
CA SER A 11 -41.72 13.79 -22.82
C SER A 11 -40.26 13.88 -22.31
N SER A 12 -40.13 13.83 -21.00
CA SER A 12 -38.82 13.68 -20.32
C SER A 12 -38.39 12.21 -20.35
N PRO A 13 -37.12 11.90 -20.57
CA PRO A 13 -36.63 10.54 -20.47
C PRO A 13 -36.45 10.11 -19.00
N ALA A 14 -36.76 8.86 -18.74
CA ALA A 14 -36.73 8.19 -17.45
C ALA A 14 -35.40 8.37 -16.71
N GLY A 15 -35.46 9.01 -15.55
CA GLY A 15 -34.42 8.98 -14.56
C GLY A 15 -34.34 7.60 -13.93
N MET A 16 -33.19 6.96 -14.04
CA MET A 16 -32.88 5.74 -13.33
C MET A 16 -32.70 6.11 -11.85
N GLU A 17 -33.66 5.77 -11.03
CA GLU A 17 -33.58 5.84 -9.57
C GLU A 17 -32.45 4.88 -9.10
N ILE A 18 -31.33 5.46 -8.67
CA ILE A 18 -30.34 4.75 -7.89
C ILE A 18 -30.87 4.67 -6.46
N ALA A 19 -31.44 3.52 -6.12
CA ALA A 19 -31.89 3.22 -4.78
C ALA A 19 -30.75 3.36 -3.77
N SER A 20 -30.80 4.40 -2.95
CA SER A 20 -29.95 4.60 -1.78
C SER A 20 -30.24 3.50 -0.76
N CYS A 21 -29.35 2.53 -0.64
CA CYS A 21 -29.38 1.55 0.44
C CYS A 21 -28.66 2.13 1.66
N VAL A 22 -29.21 3.18 2.27
CA VAL A 22 -28.80 3.65 3.61
C VAL A 22 -29.99 3.47 4.53
N LYS A 23 -30.05 2.36 5.24
CA LYS A 23 -30.95 2.18 6.37
C LYS A 23 -30.17 1.84 7.63
N GLY A 24 -30.31 2.70 8.64
CA GLY A 24 -30.05 2.41 10.05
C GLY A 24 -28.94 3.24 10.68
N ARG A 25 -29.22 4.48 11.07
CA ARG A 25 -28.43 5.17 12.11
C ARG A 25 -28.76 4.52 13.46
N ASN A 26 -27.77 3.89 14.06
CA ASN A 26 -27.77 3.57 15.48
C ASN A 26 -26.60 4.33 16.13
N GLU A 27 -26.94 5.25 17.00
CA GLU A 27 -26.02 6.21 17.64
C GLU A 27 -25.19 5.55 18.75
N ARG A 28 -24.37 4.54 18.48
CA ARG A 28 -23.32 4.05 19.44
C ARG A 28 -22.42 2.93 18.92
N SER A 29 -22.41 2.60 17.64
CA SER A 29 -21.40 1.73 17.04
C SER A 29 -20.91 2.36 15.73
N GLY A 30 -19.62 2.29 15.45
CA GLY A 30 -19.03 2.81 14.22
C GLY A 30 -19.81 2.33 13.01
N VAL A 31 -19.96 3.19 12.00
CA VAL A 31 -20.73 2.86 10.77
C VAL A 31 -20.06 1.67 10.10
N MET A 32 -20.69 0.52 10.15
CA MET A 32 -20.25 -0.71 9.51
C MET A 32 -21.14 -0.96 8.29
N THR A 33 -20.52 -1.09 7.11
CA THR A 33 -21.21 -1.34 5.85
C THR A 33 -20.75 -2.65 5.23
N GLU A 34 -21.68 -3.54 4.87
CA GLU A 34 -21.38 -4.74 4.10
C GLU A 34 -21.36 -4.42 2.61
N ILE A 35 -20.26 -4.80 1.94
CA ILE A 35 -20.12 -4.70 0.48
C ILE A 35 -20.13 -6.13 -0.07
N LYS A 36 -21.24 -6.50 -0.73
CA LYS A 36 -21.48 -7.85 -1.22
C LYS A 36 -21.01 -8.01 -2.66
N GLY A 37 -20.15 -9.00 -2.90
CA GLY A 37 -19.85 -9.54 -4.22
C GLY A 37 -20.55 -10.89 -4.46
N LYS A 38 -20.21 -11.55 -5.57
CA LYS A 38 -20.80 -12.85 -5.96
C LYS A 38 -20.29 -14.00 -5.12
N VAL A 39 -19.04 -13.92 -4.62
CA VAL A 39 -18.36 -15.00 -3.91
C VAL A 39 -18.22 -14.71 -2.43
N ASN A 40 -17.92 -13.45 -2.07
CA ASN A 40 -17.67 -13.07 -0.69
C ASN A 40 -18.29 -11.70 -0.36
N THR A 41 -18.24 -11.33 0.92
CA THR A 41 -18.69 -10.04 1.43
C THR A 41 -17.56 -9.40 2.23
N ALA A 42 -17.24 -8.14 1.94
CA ALA A 42 -16.33 -7.34 2.74
C ALA A 42 -17.10 -6.52 3.78
N VAL A 43 -16.50 -6.32 4.95
CA VAL A 43 -17.01 -5.41 5.99
C VAL A 43 -16.16 -4.15 5.97
N CYS A 44 -16.80 -3.00 5.75
CA CYS A 44 -16.17 -1.68 5.67
C CYS A 44 -16.50 -0.86 6.92
N TYR A 45 -15.46 -0.34 7.58
CA TYR A 45 -15.55 0.48 8.79
C TYR A 45 -15.47 2.00 8.51
N ALA A 46 -15.44 2.39 7.23
CA ALA A 46 -15.42 3.79 6.86
C ALA A 46 -16.82 4.42 6.96
N ALA A 47 -16.91 5.59 7.57
CA ALA A 47 -18.13 6.39 7.59
C ALA A 47 -18.47 6.92 6.19
N VAL A 48 -17.46 7.23 5.38
CA VAL A 48 -17.55 7.67 3.99
C VAL A 48 -16.49 6.96 3.17
N ALA A 49 -16.88 6.34 2.07
CA ALA A 49 -16.00 5.74 1.08
C ALA A 49 -16.37 6.26 -0.31
N GLU A 50 -15.37 6.46 -1.17
CA GLU A 50 -15.55 6.86 -2.56
C GLU A 50 -16.23 5.73 -3.35
N ASP A 51 -17.11 6.08 -4.31
CA ASP A 51 -17.80 5.09 -5.15
C ASP A 51 -16.84 4.17 -5.89
N GLU A 52 -15.70 4.71 -6.35
CA GLU A 52 -14.65 3.93 -7.00
C GLU A 52 -14.03 2.89 -6.05
N ALA A 53 -13.79 3.24 -4.79
CA ALA A 53 -13.27 2.32 -3.79
C ALA A 53 -14.29 1.19 -3.49
N ILE A 54 -15.57 1.54 -3.35
CA ILE A 54 -16.66 0.56 -3.15
C ILE A 54 -16.74 -0.41 -4.33
N GLU A 55 -16.62 0.09 -5.56
CA GLU A 55 -16.66 -0.74 -6.75
C GLU A 55 -15.42 -1.66 -6.87
N GLN A 56 -14.23 -1.16 -6.50
CA GLN A 56 -13.02 -1.99 -6.42
C GLN A 56 -13.19 -3.13 -5.41
N ILE A 57 -13.77 -2.86 -4.23
CA ILE A 57 -14.04 -3.88 -3.20
C ILE A 57 -15.06 -4.90 -3.71
N ARG A 58 -16.17 -4.45 -4.30
CA ARG A 58 -17.20 -5.35 -4.86
C ARG A 58 -16.60 -6.27 -5.92
N ARG A 59 -15.83 -5.68 -6.87
CA ARG A 59 -15.16 -6.44 -7.94
C ARG A 59 -14.18 -7.47 -7.39
N MET A 60 -13.46 -7.15 -6.31
CA MET A 60 -12.61 -8.10 -5.61
C MET A 60 -13.44 -9.27 -5.03
N CYS A 61 -14.55 -8.96 -4.36
CA CYS A 61 -15.45 -9.97 -3.75
C CYS A 61 -16.25 -10.81 -4.75
N ASP A 62 -16.20 -10.49 -6.05
CA ASP A 62 -16.83 -11.28 -7.12
C ASP A 62 -16.02 -12.52 -7.51
N HIS A 63 -14.76 -12.64 -7.06
CA HIS A 63 -13.83 -13.67 -7.53
C HIS A 63 -13.49 -14.73 -6.46
N ASP A 64 -13.24 -15.94 -6.93
CA ASP A 64 -13.03 -17.15 -6.13
C ASP A 64 -11.81 -17.13 -5.21
N PHE A 65 -10.80 -16.29 -5.49
CA PHE A 65 -9.66 -16.12 -4.59
C PHE A 65 -10.05 -15.53 -3.22
N THR A 66 -11.23 -14.93 -3.12
CA THR A 66 -11.77 -14.43 -1.84
C THR A 66 -12.60 -15.45 -1.08
N ALA A 67 -12.85 -16.64 -1.66
CA ALA A 67 -13.67 -17.67 -1.04
C ALA A 67 -13.08 -18.10 0.33
N GLY A 68 -13.91 -18.02 1.38
CA GLY A 68 -13.50 -18.33 2.75
C GLY A 68 -12.60 -17.28 3.43
N SER A 69 -12.19 -16.22 2.71
CA SER A 69 -11.40 -15.14 3.27
C SER A 69 -12.25 -14.19 4.11
N ARG A 70 -11.68 -13.68 5.20
CA ARG A 70 -12.27 -12.59 5.97
C ARG A 70 -11.71 -11.27 5.47
N ILE A 71 -12.56 -10.44 4.85
CA ILE A 71 -12.18 -9.17 4.23
C ILE A 71 -12.67 -8.03 5.12
N ARG A 72 -11.74 -7.14 5.50
CA ARG A 72 -12.00 -5.99 6.36
C ARG A 72 -11.41 -4.74 5.73
N ILE A 73 -12.21 -3.68 5.65
CA ILE A 73 -11.83 -2.42 5.02
C ILE A 73 -11.76 -1.35 6.09
N MET A 74 -10.58 -0.72 6.17
CA MET A 74 -10.24 0.26 7.20
C MET A 74 -10.90 1.63 6.94
N PRO A 75 -11.05 2.47 7.98
CA PRO A 75 -11.69 3.80 7.87
C PRO A 75 -11.04 4.77 6.89
N ASP A 76 -9.74 4.64 6.64
CA ASP A 76 -8.94 5.45 5.73
C ASP A 76 -9.02 5.01 4.26
N VAL A 77 -9.98 4.12 3.95
CA VAL A 77 -10.20 3.56 2.61
C VAL A 77 -10.28 4.64 1.53
N HIS A 78 -9.60 4.38 0.42
CA HIS A 78 -9.70 5.16 -0.81
C HIS A 78 -9.33 4.29 -2.03
N ALA A 79 -9.68 4.75 -3.23
CA ALA A 79 -9.35 4.03 -4.45
C ALA A 79 -7.83 3.89 -4.63
N GLY A 80 -7.40 2.72 -5.08
CA GLY A 80 -5.99 2.41 -5.31
C GLY A 80 -5.77 1.76 -6.67
N ARG A 81 -4.51 1.62 -7.07
CA ARG A 81 -4.17 0.93 -8.32
C ARG A 81 -4.40 -0.58 -8.15
N GLY A 82 -5.31 -1.14 -8.94
CA GLY A 82 -5.65 -2.57 -8.97
C GLY A 82 -6.55 -3.03 -7.81
N CYS A 83 -6.48 -2.42 -6.65
CA CYS A 83 -7.32 -2.71 -5.50
C CYS A 83 -7.33 -1.50 -4.55
N THR A 84 -8.39 -1.39 -3.78
CA THR A 84 -8.56 -0.34 -2.76
C THR A 84 -7.43 -0.36 -1.72
N ILE A 85 -7.06 0.82 -1.22
CA ILE A 85 -6.15 1.00 -0.08
C ILE A 85 -6.97 1.01 1.20
N GLY A 86 -6.42 0.53 2.32
CA GLY A 86 -7.17 0.31 3.56
C GLY A 86 -7.81 -1.09 3.62
N ALA A 87 -7.30 -2.07 2.87
CA ALA A 87 -7.86 -3.41 2.84
C ALA A 87 -7.01 -4.42 3.61
N THR A 88 -7.69 -5.31 4.36
CA THR A 88 -7.09 -6.51 4.97
C THR A 88 -7.88 -7.75 4.56
N MET A 89 -7.18 -8.84 4.32
CA MET A 89 -7.80 -10.11 3.90
C MET A 89 -7.00 -11.29 4.44
N THR A 90 -7.72 -12.29 5.02
CA THR A 90 -7.08 -13.57 5.32
C THR A 90 -6.83 -14.34 4.02
N ILE A 91 -5.64 -14.92 3.87
CA ILE A 91 -5.28 -15.75 2.72
C ILE A 91 -5.63 -17.19 3.04
N THR A 92 -6.33 -17.86 2.13
CA THR A 92 -6.62 -19.29 2.20
C THR A 92 -5.62 -20.10 1.36
N ASP A 93 -5.87 -20.22 0.06
CA ASP A 93 -5.06 -21.01 -0.88
C ASP A 93 -4.64 -20.19 -2.12
N LYS A 94 -5.02 -18.91 -2.17
CA LYS A 94 -4.76 -17.99 -3.29
C LYS A 94 -4.39 -16.60 -2.80
N ALA A 95 -3.48 -15.94 -3.50
CA ALA A 95 -3.18 -14.53 -3.25
C ALA A 95 -2.99 -13.76 -4.56
N VAL A 96 -3.43 -12.50 -4.56
CA VAL A 96 -3.27 -11.56 -5.66
C VAL A 96 -2.12 -10.61 -5.32
N PRO A 97 -0.98 -10.62 -6.05
CA PRO A 97 0.16 -9.76 -5.74
C PRO A 97 -0.18 -8.26 -5.73
N ASN A 98 -1.05 -7.79 -6.62
CA ASN A 98 -1.49 -6.39 -6.67
C ASN A 98 -2.27 -5.94 -5.43
N ILE A 99 -2.87 -6.87 -4.67
CA ILE A 99 -3.55 -6.52 -3.41
C ILE A 99 -2.54 -6.20 -2.28
N VAL A 100 -1.29 -6.63 -2.37
CA VAL A 100 -0.21 -6.14 -1.49
C VAL A 100 0.28 -4.78 -1.97
N GLY A 101 0.38 -4.62 -3.29
CA GLY A 101 0.91 -3.43 -3.95
C GLY A 101 2.39 -3.58 -4.34
N VAL A 102 2.91 -2.57 -5.02
CA VAL A 102 4.27 -2.60 -5.59
C VAL A 102 5.36 -2.21 -4.57
N ASP A 103 5.01 -1.52 -3.50
CA ASP A 103 5.96 -1.16 -2.43
C ASP A 103 5.78 -2.10 -1.24
N ILE A 104 6.24 -3.35 -1.44
CA ILE A 104 6.16 -4.42 -0.44
C ILE A 104 6.97 -4.00 0.80
N GLY A 105 6.38 -4.11 1.98
CA GLY A 105 7.03 -3.78 3.25
C GLY A 105 7.13 -2.28 3.52
N CYS A 106 6.40 -1.42 2.76
CA CYS A 106 6.30 0.00 3.08
C CYS A 106 5.72 0.20 4.48
N GLY A 107 6.27 1.15 5.22
CA GLY A 107 5.90 1.42 6.61
C GLY A 107 6.82 2.42 7.28
N MET A 108 6.53 2.69 8.55
CA MET A 108 7.31 3.57 9.41
C MET A 108 8.31 2.79 10.26
N TYR A 109 9.44 3.42 10.54
CA TYR A 109 10.34 3.10 11.64
C TYR A 109 10.37 4.30 12.57
N THR A 110 9.90 4.09 13.79
CA THR A 110 9.78 5.13 14.82
C THR A 110 10.84 4.88 15.88
N VAL A 111 11.69 5.88 16.11
CA VAL A 111 12.80 5.83 17.07
C VAL A 111 12.56 6.88 18.14
N GLU A 112 12.44 6.47 19.37
CA GLU A 112 12.36 7.35 20.54
C GLU A 112 13.73 7.93 20.86
N LEU A 113 13.85 9.26 20.89
CA LEU A 113 15.08 9.99 21.16
C LEU A 113 15.14 10.56 22.59
N GLY A 114 14.00 10.57 23.31
CA GLY A 114 13.87 11.22 24.60
C GLY A 114 13.74 12.75 24.50
N ARG A 115 14.02 13.43 25.59
CA ARG A 115 13.94 14.89 25.69
C ARG A 115 15.26 15.51 25.26
N VAL A 116 15.43 15.69 23.96
CA VAL A 116 16.63 16.25 23.33
C VAL A 116 16.29 17.51 22.56
N ASP A 117 17.24 18.43 22.48
CA ASP A 117 17.15 19.58 21.59
C ASP A 117 17.55 19.15 20.18
N ILE A 118 16.80 19.59 19.17
CA ILE A 118 17.04 19.26 17.78
C ILE A 118 17.75 20.43 17.08
N ASP A 119 18.95 20.18 16.59
CA ASP A 119 19.63 21.06 15.65
C ASP A 119 19.02 20.81 14.25
N PHE A 120 18.07 21.67 13.86
CA PHE A 120 17.33 21.50 12.60
C PHE A 120 18.21 21.60 11.36
N GLU A 121 19.23 22.47 11.35
CA GLU A 121 20.13 22.59 10.22
C GLU A 121 20.96 21.31 10.03
N ARG A 122 21.47 20.78 11.12
CA ARG A 122 22.21 19.51 11.10
C ARG A 122 21.33 18.31 10.75
N MET A 123 20.08 18.30 11.25
CA MET A 123 19.09 17.28 10.91
C MET A 123 18.73 17.33 9.43
N ASP A 124 18.49 18.53 8.89
CA ASP A 124 18.15 18.72 7.48
C ASP A 124 19.33 18.33 6.55
N ALA A 125 20.55 18.73 6.91
CA ALA A 125 21.74 18.29 6.20
C ALA A 125 21.93 16.75 6.23
N ALA A 126 21.59 16.10 7.35
CA ALA A 126 21.62 14.65 7.45
C ALA A 126 20.57 13.98 6.55
N ALA A 127 19.34 14.52 6.51
CA ALA A 127 18.26 14.02 5.68
C ALA A 127 18.54 14.21 4.18
N HIS A 128 19.02 15.38 3.76
CA HIS A 128 19.46 15.66 2.38
C HIS A 128 20.63 14.77 1.94
N GLY A 129 21.42 14.26 2.86
CA GLY A 129 22.50 13.31 2.59
C GLY A 129 22.02 11.88 2.28
N ILE A 130 20.71 11.58 2.41
CA ILE A 130 20.13 10.28 2.07
C ILE A 130 19.57 10.33 0.65
N PRO A 131 19.98 9.41 -0.26
CA PRO A 131 19.48 9.41 -1.63
C PRO A 131 17.95 9.26 -1.69
N CYS A 132 17.31 10.10 -2.51
CA CYS A 132 15.86 10.17 -2.69
C CYS A 132 15.43 9.79 -4.12
N GLY A 133 14.13 9.67 -4.34
CA GLY A 133 13.56 9.38 -5.66
C GLY A 133 14.14 8.11 -6.27
N LYS A 134 14.78 8.24 -7.42
CA LYS A 134 15.41 7.13 -8.14
C LYS A 134 16.89 6.94 -7.76
N GLU A 135 17.47 7.82 -6.97
CA GLU A 135 18.87 7.75 -6.59
C GLU A 135 19.16 6.59 -5.64
N VAL A 136 20.39 6.12 -5.70
CA VAL A 136 20.93 5.08 -4.84
C VAL A 136 22.37 5.45 -4.45
N TRP A 137 22.89 4.87 -3.40
CA TRP A 137 24.29 5.08 -3.00
C TRP A 137 25.26 4.76 -4.13
N GLU A 138 26.40 5.45 -4.19
CA GLU A 138 27.48 5.13 -5.14
C GLU A 138 28.05 3.73 -4.89
N GLY A 139 28.22 3.36 -3.61
CA GLY A 139 28.64 2.04 -3.15
C GLY A 139 27.53 1.30 -2.41
N ARG A 140 27.78 0.03 -2.11
CA ARG A 140 26.90 -0.76 -1.25
C ARG A 140 27.18 -0.38 0.22
N MET A 141 26.15 0.13 0.91
CA MET A 141 26.26 0.51 2.32
C MET A 141 26.36 -0.67 3.25
N GLU A 142 25.67 -1.77 2.91
CA GLU A 142 25.62 -2.99 3.70
C GLU A 142 25.37 -4.19 2.78
N ARG A 143 25.76 -5.39 3.20
CA ARG A 143 25.44 -6.62 2.48
C ARG A 143 24.04 -7.09 2.89
N PHE A 144 23.13 -7.16 1.92
CA PHE A 144 21.85 -7.85 2.03
C PHE A 144 21.80 -8.92 0.93
N ASP A 145 21.57 -10.17 1.29
CA ASP A 145 21.63 -11.28 0.34
C ASP A 145 20.30 -11.38 -0.43
N LEU A 146 20.33 -10.98 -1.70
CA LEU A 146 19.19 -11.09 -2.59
C LEU A 146 19.13 -12.45 -3.31
N THR A 147 20.20 -13.28 -3.20
CA THR A 147 20.28 -14.55 -3.96
C THR A 147 19.31 -15.62 -3.45
N ASP A 148 18.78 -15.45 -2.25
CA ASP A 148 17.77 -16.33 -1.67
C ASP A 148 16.36 -16.14 -2.28
N LEU A 149 16.12 -15.04 -2.98
CA LEU A 149 14.87 -14.83 -3.70
C LEU A 149 14.65 -15.91 -4.78
N ARG A 150 13.50 -16.54 -4.80
CA ARG A 150 13.08 -17.52 -5.83
C ARG A 150 13.11 -16.89 -7.23
N CYS A 151 12.69 -15.64 -7.32
CA CYS A 151 12.70 -14.87 -8.57
C CYS A 151 14.06 -14.20 -8.88
N TYR A 152 15.11 -14.40 -8.11
CA TYR A 152 16.41 -13.69 -8.23
C TYR A 152 16.93 -13.60 -9.66
N ARG A 153 16.88 -14.72 -10.43
CA ARG A 153 17.38 -14.76 -11.82
C ARG A 153 16.58 -13.89 -12.79
N SER A 154 15.39 -13.48 -12.42
CA SER A 154 14.51 -12.60 -13.21
C SER A 154 14.67 -11.14 -12.86
N LEU A 155 15.35 -10.81 -11.76
CA LEU A 155 15.60 -9.45 -11.33
C LEU A 155 16.59 -8.75 -12.26
N LYS A 156 16.34 -7.46 -12.48
CA LYS A 156 17.21 -6.59 -13.28
C LYS A 156 18.04 -5.68 -12.38
N GLN A 157 19.30 -5.43 -12.79
CA GLN A 157 20.19 -4.47 -12.10
C GLN A 157 20.38 -4.78 -10.61
N THR A 158 20.62 -6.03 -10.24
CA THR A 158 20.73 -6.49 -8.85
C THR A 158 21.72 -5.69 -8.01
N LYS A 159 22.89 -5.29 -8.57
CA LYS A 159 23.85 -4.39 -7.92
C LYS A 159 23.26 -3.03 -7.55
N ARG A 160 22.32 -2.50 -8.37
CA ARG A 160 21.63 -1.26 -8.08
C ARG A 160 20.58 -1.46 -6.98
N LEU A 161 19.90 -2.63 -6.97
CA LEU A 161 18.96 -2.99 -5.89
C LEU A 161 19.69 -3.05 -4.55
N GLU A 162 20.85 -3.71 -4.46
CA GLU A 162 21.67 -3.74 -3.24
C GLU A 162 22.07 -2.33 -2.77
N ARG A 163 22.40 -1.42 -3.70
CA ARG A 163 22.75 -0.02 -3.38
C ARG A 163 21.57 0.85 -2.98
N SER A 164 20.33 0.37 -3.14
CA SER A 164 19.14 1.09 -2.71
C SER A 164 18.77 0.88 -1.24
N LEU A 165 19.46 -0.02 -0.54
CA LEU A 165 19.29 -0.18 0.91
C LEU A 165 19.75 1.09 1.64
N GLY A 166 18.93 1.59 2.56
CA GLY A 166 19.22 2.84 3.26
C GLY A 166 18.95 4.10 2.42
N THR A 167 18.08 4.03 1.40
CA THR A 167 17.62 5.19 0.61
C THR A 167 16.14 5.46 0.82
N LEU A 168 15.74 6.73 0.81
CA LEU A 168 14.37 7.13 1.19
C LEU A 168 13.34 6.79 0.12
N GLY A 169 13.61 7.08 -1.14
CA GLY A 169 12.65 6.98 -2.22
C GLY A 169 11.88 8.25 -2.47
N GLY A 170 10.73 8.13 -3.13
CA GLY A 170 9.88 9.24 -3.52
C GLY A 170 8.41 9.04 -3.14
N GLY A 171 7.57 9.91 -3.62
CA GLY A 171 6.14 9.86 -3.36
C GLY A 171 5.78 10.31 -1.95
N ASN A 172 5.11 9.45 -1.17
CA ASN A 172 4.70 9.76 0.21
C ASN A 172 5.78 9.47 1.27
N HIS A 173 7.00 9.09 0.87
CA HIS A 173 8.08 8.81 1.80
C HIS A 173 8.61 10.10 2.46
N PHE A 174 8.99 10.00 3.74
CA PHE A 174 9.45 11.14 4.53
C PHE A 174 10.39 10.73 5.66
N ILE A 175 11.10 11.73 6.18
CA ILE A 175 11.84 11.70 7.44
C ILE A 175 11.29 12.84 8.29
N GLU A 176 10.85 12.54 9.51
CA GLU A 176 10.16 13.48 10.36
C GLU A 176 10.71 13.41 11.80
N ILE A 177 10.72 14.54 12.51
CA ILE A 177 10.87 14.56 13.96
C ILE A 177 9.55 15.05 14.55
N ASP A 178 8.94 14.18 15.32
CA ASP A 178 7.73 14.47 16.08
C ASP A 178 8.05 14.75 17.54
N ALA A 179 7.22 15.57 18.19
CA ALA A 179 7.32 15.87 19.62
C ALA A 179 6.04 15.46 20.35
N ALA A 180 6.21 14.78 21.46
CA ALA A 180 5.17 14.50 22.45
C ALA A 180 4.93 15.72 23.35
N ALA A 181 3.79 15.77 24.08
CA ALA A 181 3.45 16.87 24.97
C ALA A 181 4.43 17.02 26.15
N ASP A 182 5.03 15.91 26.57
CA ASP A 182 6.04 15.91 27.64
C ASP A 182 7.44 16.35 27.18
N GLY A 183 7.61 16.66 25.89
CA GLY A 183 8.86 17.09 25.27
C GLY A 183 9.71 15.95 24.68
N THR A 184 9.30 14.70 24.82
CA THR A 184 9.96 13.54 24.16
C THR A 184 9.91 13.68 22.65
N LYS A 185 11.02 13.39 21.97
CA LYS A 185 11.15 13.46 20.51
C LYS A 185 11.19 12.05 19.90
N TYR A 186 10.64 11.95 18.70
CA TYR A 186 10.61 10.72 17.91
C TYR A 186 11.12 11.01 16.50
N LEU A 187 12.10 10.23 16.03
CA LEU A 187 12.48 10.20 14.61
C LEU A 187 11.59 9.18 13.91
N VAL A 188 10.86 9.62 12.90
CA VAL A 188 9.98 8.77 12.10
C VAL A 188 10.51 8.71 10.66
N ILE A 189 10.72 7.51 10.14
CA ILE A 189 11.16 7.27 8.76
C ILE A 189 10.12 6.41 8.04
N HIS A 190 9.49 6.98 7.02
CA HIS A 190 8.55 6.30 6.13
C HIS A 190 9.23 5.91 4.82
N SER A 191 9.41 4.62 4.58
CA SER A 191 9.99 4.09 3.35
C SER A 191 9.66 2.60 3.18
N GLY A 192 9.89 2.07 1.97
CA GLY A 192 9.59 0.68 1.62
C GLY A 192 10.76 -0.07 0.99
N SER A 193 10.46 -1.12 0.23
CA SER A 193 11.45 -2.02 -0.40
C SER A 193 12.04 -1.49 -1.70
N ARG A 194 11.76 -0.25 -2.04
CA ARG A 194 12.32 0.43 -3.21
C ARG A 194 11.97 -0.33 -4.52
N ASN A 195 12.88 -0.26 -5.51
CA ASN A 195 12.69 -0.96 -6.78
C ASN A 195 12.75 -2.50 -6.65
N LEU A 196 13.27 -3.04 -5.54
CA LEU A 196 13.26 -4.48 -5.28
C LEU A 196 11.80 -5.00 -5.20
N GLY A 197 11.02 -4.47 -4.25
CA GLY A 197 9.63 -4.90 -4.09
C GLY A 197 8.79 -4.65 -5.32
N LYS A 198 9.04 -3.54 -6.04
CA LYS A 198 8.36 -3.27 -7.32
C LYS A 198 8.63 -4.38 -8.35
N GLN A 199 9.88 -4.79 -8.55
CA GLN A 199 10.21 -5.85 -9.50
C GLN A 199 9.60 -7.19 -9.07
N VAL A 200 9.67 -7.54 -7.79
CA VAL A 200 9.06 -8.76 -7.25
C VAL A 200 7.55 -8.75 -7.47
N ALA A 201 6.85 -7.68 -7.11
CA ALA A 201 5.41 -7.55 -7.30
C ALA A 201 5.01 -7.68 -8.78
N GLU A 202 5.73 -7.01 -9.69
CA GLU A 202 5.45 -7.07 -11.14
C GLU A 202 5.72 -8.46 -11.72
N LEU A 203 6.81 -9.14 -11.30
CA LEU A 203 7.13 -10.50 -11.75
C LEU A 203 6.03 -11.49 -11.34
N TYR A 204 5.60 -11.45 -10.07
CA TYR A 204 4.59 -12.37 -9.57
C TYR A 204 3.18 -12.03 -10.08
N GLN A 205 2.85 -10.75 -10.32
CA GLN A 205 1.58 -10.39 -10.96
C GLN A 205 1.53 -10.88 -12.41
N ASN A 206 2.62 -10.76 -13.17
CA ASN A 206 2.69 -11.30 -14.53
C ASN A 206 2.60 -12.84 -14.51
N LEU A 207 3.24 -13.50 -13.56
CA LEU A 207 3.10 -14.95 -13.38
C LEU A 207 1.65 -15.34 -13.04
N ALA A 208 0.97 -14.57 -12.18
CA ALA A 208 -0.44 -14.78 -11.87
C ALA A 208 -1.33 -14.65 -13.11
N ILE A 209 -1.09 -13.66 -13.97
CA ILE A 209 -1.80 -13.50 -15.24
C ILE A 209 -1.58 -14.74 -16.12
N ASP A 210 -0.34 -15.18 -16.31
CA ASP A 210 -0.01 -16.36 -17.09
C ASP A 210 -0.73 -17.63 -16.58
N LEU A 211 -0.74 -17.84 -15.26
CA LEU A 211 -1.42 -18.98 -14.62
C LEU A 211 -2.93 -18.95 -14.87
N ASN A 212 -3.55 -17.78 -14.74
CA ASN A 212 -5.00 -17.59 -14.94
C ASN A 212 -5.39 -17.63 -16.44
N VAL A 213 -4.43 -17.57 -17.36
CA VAL A 213 -4.60 -17.87 -18.79
C VAL A 213 -4.45 -19.37 -19.08
N GLY A 214 -3.99 -20.17 -18.12
CA GLY A 214 -3.80 -21.62 -18.26
C GLY A 214 -2.36 -22.05 -18.58
N LYS A 215 -1.37 -21.41 -17.97
CA LYS A 215 0.07 -21.72 -18.14
C LYS A 215 0.39 -23.19 -17.82
N ASP A 216 -0.19 -23.73 -16.76
CA ASP A 216 0.05 -25.13 -16.37
C ASP A 216 -0.52 -26.10 -17.39
N ASP A 217 -1.70 -25.80 -17.95
CA ASP A 217 -2.29 -26.60 -19.04
C ASP A 217 -1.45 -26.52 -20.31
N TYR A 218 -0.91 -25.33 -20.63
CA TYR A 218 -0.02 -25.16 -21.78
C TYR A 218 1.22 -26.05 -21.65
N PHE A 219 1.88 -26.10 -20.48
CA PHE A 219 3.06 -26.95 -20.29
C PHE A 219 2.72 -28.44 -20.36
N ARG A 220 1.59 -28.86 -19.77
CA ARG A 220 1.12 -30.25 -19.88
C ARG A 220 0.86 -30.66 -21.34
N GLN A 221 0.15 -29.83 -22.08
CA GLN A 221 -0.15 -30.05 -23.49
C GLN A 221 1.12 -30.06 -24.35
N ARG A 222 2.07 -29.14 -24.07
CA ARG A 222 3.38 -29.10 -24.72
C ARG A 222 4.14 -30.41 -24.57
N ASP A 223 4.23 -30.91 -23.35
CA ASP A 223 4.98 -32.14 -23.06
C ASP A 223 4.29 -33.36 -23.69
N GLN A 224 2.98 -33.39 -23.70
CA GLN A 224 2.20 -34.42 -24.39
C GLN A 224 2.41 -34.37 -25.92
N LEU A 225 2.37 -33.18 -26.53
CA LEU A 225 2.65 -32.98 -27.95
C LEU A 225 4.04 -33.51 -28.30
N ILE A 226 5.07 -33.15 -27.52
CA ILE A 226 6.45 -33.64 -27.75
C ILE A 226 6.53 -35.14 -27.68
N ARG A 227 5.87 -35.82 -26.74
CA ARG A 227 5.83 -37.28 -26.63
C ARG A 227 5.15 -37.89 -27.84
N THR A 228 3.94 -37.43 -28.18
CA THR A 228 3.16 -37.94 -29.30
C THR A 228 3.91 -37.83 -30.62
N TYR A 229 4.52 -36.69 -30.93
CA TYR A 229 5.28 -36.49 -32.14
C TYR A 229 6.55 -37.36 -32.20
N LYS A 230 7.20 -37.60 -31.05
CA LYS A 230 8.35 -38.53 -30.96
C LYS A 230 7.91 -39.97 -31.23
N GLU A 231 6.79 -40.44 -30.66
CA GLU A 231 6.23 -41.79 -30.87
C GLU A 231 5.80 -42.01 -32.30
N GLN A 232 5.26 -40.98 -32.98
CA GLN A 232 4.87 -41.01 -34.38
C GLN A 232 6.04 -40.84 -35.36
N GLY A 233 7.27 -40.66 -34.87
CA GLY A 233 8.45 -40.45 -35.73
C GLY A 233 8.55 -39.05 -36.37
N ARG A 234 7.66 -38.11 -36.00
CA ARG A 234 7.52 -36.75 -36.57
C ARG A 234 8.37 -35.70 -35.86
N ARG A 235 9.60 -36.03 -35.47
CA ARG A 235 10.47 -35.14 -34.66
C ARG A 235 10.79 -33.81 -35.35
N SER A 236 10.89 -33.77 -36.69
CA SER A 236 11.16 -32.52 -37.43
C SER A 236 10.03 -31.49 -37.35
N GLU A 237 8.81 -31.94 -37.06
CA GLU A 237 7.63 -31.05 -36.98
C GLU A 237 7.41 -30.45 -35.58
N ILE A 238 8.08 -30.96 -34.55
CA ILE A 238 7.89 -30.55 -33.16
C ILE A 238 8.03 -29.04 -33.01
N GLN A 239 9.09 -28.44 -33.55
CA GLN A 239 9.35 -26.99 -33.40
C GLN A 239 8.24 -26.12 -34.01
N THR A 240 7.71 -26.53 -35.16
CA THR A 240 6.62 -25.82 -35.83
C THR A 240 5.33 -25.93 -35.05
N ALA A 241 5.01 -27.11 -34.53
CA ALA A 241 3.82 -27.36 -33.72
C ALA A 241 3.90 -26.59 -32.38
N LEU A 242 5.08 -26.56 -31.74
CA LEU A 242 5.31 -25.77 -30.50
C LEU A 242 5.14 -24.27 -30.71
N LYS A 243 5.66 -23.72 -31.82
CA LYS A 243 5.47 -22.31 -32.17
C LYS A 243 4.01 -21.94 -32.40
N ALA A 244 3.24 -22.82 -33.06
CA ALA A 244 1.81 -22.61 -33.25
C ALA A 244 1.06 -22.61 -31.92
N MET A 245 1.30 -23.60 -31.08
CA MET A 245 0.72 -23.72 -29.74
C MET A 245 1.08 -22.51 -28.82
N GLU A 246 2.33 -22.07 -28.87
CA GLU A 246 2.77 -20.88 -28.10
C GLU A 246 2.04 -19.61 -28.56
N ARG A 247 1.85 -19.46 -29.89
CA ARG A 247 1.11 -18.31 -30.43
C ARG A 247 -0.35 -18.33 -30.02
N GLU A 248 -1.01 -19.49 -30.02
CA GLU A 248 -2.39 -19.65 -29.58
C GLU A 248 -2.53 -19.35 -28.07
N TRP A 249 -1.57 -19.85 -27.27
CA TRP A 249 -1.58 -19.53 -25.82
C TRP A 249 -1.38 -18.05 -25.54
N LYS A 250 -0.41 -17.40 -26.20
CA LYS A 250 -0.15 -15.96 -26.05
C LYS A 250 -1.31 -15.06 -26.53
N ALA A 251 -2.21 -15.58 -27.34
CA ALA A 251 -3.40 -14.86 -27.79
C ALA A 251 -4.57 -14.91 -26.77
N LYS A 252 -4.48 -15.80 -25.77
CA LYS A 252 -5.51 -15.91 -24.73
C LYS A 252 -5.42 -14.76 -23.74
N THR A 253 -6.58 -14.37 -23.22
CA THR A 253 -6.70 -13.41 -22.11
C THR A 253 -7.32 -14.10 -20.90
N PRO A 254 -6.96 -13.71 -19.68
CA PRO A 254 -7.57 -14.28 -18.49
C PRO A 254 -9.06 -13.94 -18.43
N THR A 255 -9.87 -14.82 -17.85
CA THR A 255 -11.31 -14.61 -17.62
C THR A 255 -11.59 -13.65 -16.47
N ILE A 256 -10.62 -13.40 -15.63
CA ILE A 256 -10.65 -12.41 -14.53
C ILE A 256 -9.77 -11.21 -14.91
N PRO A 257 -10.06 -10.02 -14.35
CA PRO A 257 -9.26 -8.83 -14.62
C PRO A 257 -7.76 -9.09 -14.34
N PRO A 258 -6.83 -8.63 -15.20
CA PRO A 258 -5.41 -8.89 -15.03
C PRO A 258 -4.85 -8.45 -13.65
N ASP A 259 -5.41 -7.38 -13.07
CA ASP A 259 -5.02 -6.88 -11.73
C ASP A 259 -5.54 -7.74 -10.58
N LEU A 260 -6.47 -8.65 -10.83
CA LEU A 260 -7.03 -9.58 -9.86
C LEU A 260 -6.63 -11.04 -10.12
N CYS A 261 -5.75 -11.28 -11.10
CA CYS A 261 -5.14 -12.59 -11.30
C CYS A 261 -4.34 -13.00 -10.07
N TYR A 262 -4.45 -14.27 -9.67
CA TYR A 262 -3.93 -14.79 -8.42
C TYR A 262 -2.93 -15.92 -8.61
N LEU A 263 -2.10 -16.11 -7.58
CA LEU A 263 -1.18 -17.23 -7.42
C LEU A 263 -1.80 -18.31 -6.53
N TYR A 264 -1.41 -19.56 -6.73
CA TYR A 264 -1.83 -20.71 -5.96
C TYR A 264 -0.73 -21.78 -5.91
N GLY A 265 -0.88 -22.77 -5.00
CA GLY A 265 0.06 -23.89 -4.87
C GLY A 265 1.50 -23.41 -4.66
N THR A 266 2.48 -24.06 -5.28
CA THR A 266 3.90 -23.73 -5.15
C THR A 266 4.25 -22.31 -5.60
N TYR A 267 3.51 -21.74 -6.54
CA TYR A 267 3.70 -20.36 -6.97
C TYR A 267 3.33 -19.35 -5.87
N LEU A 268 2.31 -19.67 -5.07
CA LEU A 268 1.97 -18.89 -3.89
C LEU A 268 3.06 -19.02 -2.81
N GLU A 269 3.58 -20.23 -2.57
CA GLU A 269 4.67 -20.46 -1.60
C GLU A 269 5.93 -19.67 -1.98
N ASP A 270 6.33 -19.71 -3.26
CA ASP A 270 7.47 -18.93 -3.77
C ASP A 270 7.25 -17.41 -3.60
N TYR A 271 6.03 -16.94 -3.85
CA TYR A 271 5.68 -15.52 -3.67
C TYR A 271 5.74 -15.10 -2.19
N LEU A 272 5.19 -15.89 -1.28
CA LEU A 272 5.23 -15.61 0.16
C LEU A 272 6.67 -15.54 0.68
N HIS A 273 7.53 -16.46 0.23
CA HIS A 273 8.95 -16.44 0.54
C HIS A 273 9.63 -15.13 0.07
N ASP A 274 9.40 -14.72 -1.18
CA ASP A 274 10.03 -13.55 -1.76
C ASP A 274 9.46 -12.23 -1.17
N VAL A 275 8.18 -12.21 -0.81
CA VAL A 275 7.56 -11.09 -0.08
C VAL A 275 8.22 -10.90 1.27
N GLU A 276 8.49 -11.98 2.02
CA GLU A 276 9.15 -11.92 3.32
C GLU A 276 10.54 -11.30 3.20
N ILE A 277 11.33 -11.68 2.19
CA ILE A 277 12.66 -11.09 1.92
C ILE A 277 12.54 -9.60 1.59
N CYS A 278 11.54 -9.20 0.78
CA CYS A 278 11.30 -7.78 0.49
C CYS A 278 10.92 -6.98 1.75
N GLN A 279 10.12 -7.56 2.63
CA GLN A 279 9.74 -6.97 3.92
C GLN A 279 10.96 -6.77 4.83
N GLN A 280 11.84 -7.77 4.91
CA GLN A 280 13.10 -7.68 5.65
C GLN A 280 14.04 -6.63 5.06
N PHE A 281 14.14 -6.55 3.72
CA PHE A 281 14.90 -5.50 3.04
C PHE A 281 14.38 -4.10 3.38
N ALA A 282 13.06 -3.89 3.31
CA ALA A 282 12.44 -2.61 3.63
C ALA A 282 12.65 -2.23 5.10
N ARG A 283 12.52 -3.20 6.02
CA ARG A 283 12.81 -3.02 7.44
C ARG A 283 14.25 -2.57 7.64
N ARG A 284 15.23 -3.32 7.11
CA ARG A 284 16.65 -3.00 7.26
C ARG A 284 17.02 -1.66 6.60
N SER A 285 16.36 -1.31 5.50
CA SER A 285 16.54 -0.03 4.81
C SER A 285 16.16 1.16 5.70
N ARG A 286 15.02 1.07 6.40
CA ARG A 286 14.60 2.12 7.36
C ARG A 286 15.55 2.21 8.56
N GLU A 287 15.95 1.09 9.13
CA GLU A 287 16.92 1.03 10.23
C GLU A 287 18.24 1.70 9.82
N ARG A 288 18.74 1.37 8.59
CA ARG A 288 19.99 1.96 8.10
C ARG A 288 19.91 3.47 7.91
N MET A 289 18.80 4.00 7.44
CA MET A 289 18.58 5.46 7.37
C MET A 289 18.60 6.11 8.76
N ALA A 290 17.95 5.50 9.74
CA ALA A 290 17.99 6.00 11.12
C ALA A 290 19.39 6.00 11.69
N GLU A 291 20.16 4.92 11.51
CA GLU A 291 21.57 4.84 11.95
C GLU A 291 22.40 5.99 11.36
N ILE A 292 22.27 6.27 10.05
CA ILE A 292 22.98 7.36 9.37
C ILE A 292 22.58 8.72 9.96
N ILE A 293 21.29 8.96 10.21
CA ILE A 293 20.81 10.20 10.80
C ILE A 293 21.32 10.38 12.22
N LEU A 294 21.20 9.35 13.06
CA LEU A 294 21.67 9.38 14.46
C LEU A 294 23.17 9.64 14.52
N GLU A 295 23.96 8.96 13.68
CA GLU A 295 25.42 9.17 13.61
C GLU A 295 25.76 10.61 13.20
N LYS A 296 25.12 11.14 12.15
CA LYS A 296 25.38 12.49 11.66
C LYS A 296 24.94 13.59 12.62
N THR A 297 23.85 13.38 13.35
CA THR A 297 23.30 14.36 14.29
C THR A 297 23.87 14.25 15.70
N GLY A 298 24.45 13.10 16.04
CA GLY A 298 24.93 12.80 17.40
C GLY A 298 23.81 12.43 18.39
N MET A 299 22.58 12.21 17.89
CA MET A 299 21.45 11.73 18.70
C MET A 299 21.59 10.24 19.00
N SER A 300 20.91 9.79 20.05
CA SER A 300 20.89 8.38 20.46
C SER A 300 19.46 7.85 20.55
N ALA A 301 19.25 6.60 20.14
CA ALA A 301 17.99 5.91 20.29
C ALA A 301 17.81 5.36 21.71
N ILE A 302 16.62 5.54 22.30
CA ILE A 302 16.20 4.92 23.57
C ILE A 302 15.47 3.61 23.25
N SER A 303 14.48 3.68 22.36
CA SER A 303 13.70 2.55 21.91
C SER A 303 13.30 2.74 20.43
N ALA A 304 12.85 1.68 19.77
CA ALA A 304 12.35 1.80 18.41
C ALA A 304 11.38 0.67 18.07
N PHE A 305 10.45 0.95 17.13
CA PHE A 305 9.50 -0.03 16.62
C PHE A 305 9.15 0.23 15.15
N HIS A 306 8.60 -0.78 14.48
CA HIS A 306 8.12 -0.70 13.11
C HIS A 306 6.60 -0.74 13.04
N THR A 307 6.02 0.01 12.08
CA THR A 307 4.61 -0.07 11.71
C THR A 307 4.52 -0.23 10.20
N ILE A 308 4.21 -1.44 9.73
CA ILE A 308 4.23 -1.81 8.30
C ILE A 308 2.80 -1.84 7.77
N HIS A 309 2.55 -1.38 6.53
CA HIS A 309 1.20 -1.23 5.99
C HIS A 309 0.95 -1.80 4.58
N ASN A 310 1.96 -2.33 3.88
CA ASN A 310 1.83 -3.06 2.62
C ASN A 310 2.59 -4.37 2.71
N TYR A 311 1.95 -5.42 3.23
CA TYR A 311 2.65 -6.65 3.50
C TYR A 311 1.72 -7.86 3.65
N ILE A 312 2.31 -9.03 3.72
CA ILE A 312 1.64 -10.26 4.14
C ILE A 312 2.28 -10.71 5.46
N ASP A 313 1.46 -10.87 6.47
CA ASP A 313 1.85 -11.66 7.63
C ASP A 313 1.79 -13.14 7.26
N THR A 314 2.97 -13.72 7.03
CA THR A 314 3.09 -15.11 6.56
C THR A 314 2.83 -16.15 7.65
N ARG A 315 2.74 -15.74 8.91
CA ARG A 315 2.41 -16.62 10.06
C ARG A 315 0.90 -16.70 10.25
N GLU A 316 0.22 -15.55 10.21
CA GLU A 316 -1.22 -15.46 10.37
C GLU A 316 -1.98 -15.55 9.06
N MET A 317 -1.27 -15.53 7.94
CA MET A 317 -1.80 -15.50 6.58
C MET A 317 -2.79 -14.34 6.39
N ILE A 318 -2.40 -13.15 6.84
CA ILE A 318 -3.16 -11.91 6.68
C ILE A 318 -2.42 -10.96 5.73
N LEU A 319 -3.07 -10.63 4.62
CA LEU A 319 -2.64 -9.61 3.69
C LEU A 319 -3.15 -8.25 4.15
N ARG A 320 -2.28 -7.22 4.11
CA ARG A 320 -2.60 -5.83 4.44
C ARG A 320 -2.12 -4.90 3.33
N LYS A 321 -3.00 -4.05 2.83
CA LYS A 321 -2.70 -2.98 1.86
C LYS A 321 -3.21 -1.66 2.39
N GLY A 322 -2.30 -0.76 2.78
CA GLY A 322 -2.69 0.47 3.46
C GLY A 322 -3.41 0.19 4.78
N ALA A 323 -2.97 -0.83 5.50
CA ALA A 323 -3.45 -1.19 6.82
C ALA A 323 -2.29 -1.77 7.63
N ILE A 324 -2.28 -1.52 8.93
CA ILE A 324 -1.23 -1.96 9.85
C ILE A 324 -1.72 -3.12 10.73
N ALA A 325 -0.80 -3.91 11.28
CA ALA A 325 -1.11 -4.77 12.42
C ALA A 325 -1.43 -3.91 13.66
N ALA A 326 -2.32 -4.41 14.50
CA ALA A 326 -2.69 -3.80 15.78
C ALA A 326 -3.05 -4.90 16.78
N HIS A 327 -2.10 -5.81 17.03
CA HIS A 327 -2.25 -6.88 18.01
C HIS A 327 -2.32 -6.28 19.43
N GLU A 328 -2.85 -7.03 20.36
CA GLU A 328 -2.98 -6.58 21.74
C GLU A 328 -1.63 -6.14 22.32
N GLY A 329 -1.58 -4.88 22.78
CA GLY A 329 -0.37 -4.28 23.35
C GLY A 329 0.70 -3.83 22.36
N GLU A 330 0.58 -4.13 21.06
CA GLU A 330 1.53 -3.71 20.03
C GLU A 330 1.57 -2.18 19.87
N LEU A 331 2.77 -1.60 19.91
CA LEU A 331 2.94 -0.16 19.62
C LEU A 331 2.81 0.09 18.13
N VAL A 332 2.00 1.08 17.77
CA VAL A 332 1.74 1.47 16.39
C VAL A 332 1.79 3.00 16.24
N LEU A 333 2.23 3.45 15.06
CA LEU A 333 2.20 4.84 14.67
C LEU A 333 1.30 4.99 13.44
N ILE A 334 0.30 5.89 13.54
CA ILE A 334 -0.65 6.19 12.46
C ILE A 334 -0.44 7.65 12.04
N PRO A 335 0.31 7.93 10.94
CA PRO A 335 0.56 9.28 10.48
C PRO A 335 -0.71 9.91 9.91
N ILE A 336 -0.92 11.19 10.21
CA ILE A 336 -2.05 11.96 9.70
C ILE A 336 -1.60 12.80 8.50
N ASN A 337 -0.74 13.79 8.72
CA ASN A 337 -0.10 14.60 7.69
C ASN A 337 1.05 15.42 8.30
N MET A 338 1.80 16.12 7.46
CA MET A 338 3.00 16.91 7.84
C MET A 338 2.76 18.05 8.85
N ARG A 339 1.49 18.42 9.14
CA ARG A 339 1.12 19.46 10.12
C ARG A 339 0.51 18.86 11.39
N ASP A 340 -0.42 17.91 11.19
CA ASP A 340 -1.21 17.36 12.30
C ASP A 340 -0.45 16.26 13.04
N GLY A 341 0.57 15.69 12.39
CA GLY A 341 1.50 14.72 12.98
C GLY A 341 1.00 13.29 12.94
N SER A 342 1.25 12.54 13.99
CA SER A 342 1.02 11.10 14.05
C SER A 342 0.33 10.69 15.34
N VAL A 343 -0.54 9.69 15.29
CA VAL A 343 -1.15 9.07 16.47
C VAL A 343 -0.27 7.92 16.94
N LEU A 344 0.32 8.04 18.13
CA LEU A 344 0.96 6.94 18.84
C LEU A 344 -0.10 6.18 19.62
N ALA A 345 -0.19 4.86 19.42
CA ALA A 345 -1.24 4.05 20.01
C ALA A 345 -0.77 2.62 20.33
N ARG A 346 -1.62 1.89 21.07
CA ARG A 346 -1.47 0.43 21.28
C ARG A 346 -2.61 -0.31 20.61
N GLY A 347 -2.30 -1.38 19.90
CA GLY A 347 -3.27 -2.28 19.33
C GLY A 347 -4.11 -2.96 20.40
N LYS A 348 -5.38 -3.19 20.08
CA LYS A 348 -6.35 -3.90 20.93
C LYS A 348 -6.51 -5.38 20.56
N GLY A 349 -5.86 -5.82 19.49
CA GLY A 349 -6.00 -7.19 19.01
C GLY A 349 -7.43 -7.53 18.57
N ASN A 350 -8.17 -6.57 18.00
CA ASN A 350 -9.57 -6.78 17.63
C ASN A 350 -9.70 -7.78 16.45
N PRO A 351 -10.25 -8.98 16.66
CA PRO A 351 -10.38 -9.99 15.61
C PRO A 351 -11.37 -9.59 14.51
N ASP A 352 -12.37 -8.76 14.82
CA ASP A 352 -13.31 -8.26 13.80
C ASP A 352 -12.66 -7.32 12.80
N TRP A 353 -11.51 -6.76 13.14
CA TRP A 353 -10.68 -5.91 12.27
C TRP A 353 -9.48 -6.66 11.66
N ASN A 354 -9.47 -7.99 11.67
CA ASN A 354 -8.30 -8.80 11.30
C ASN A 354 -7.03 -8.39 12.07
N PHE A 355 -7.16 -8.06 13.37
CA PHE A 355 -6.05 -7.58 14.20
C PHE A 355 -5.32 -6.40 13.55
N SER A 356 -6.06 -5.48 12.93
CA SER A 356 -5.52 -4.42 12.09
C SER A 356 -6.11 -3.06 12.43
N ALA A 357 -5.42 -1.99 11.98
CA ALA A 357 -5.85 -0.60 12.09
C ALA A 357 -5.54 0.14 10.77
N PRO A 358 -6.09 1.34 10.52
CA PRO A 358 -5.73 2.15 9.37
C PRO A 358 -4.26 2.54 9.42
N HIS A 359 -3.64 2.70 8.25
CA HIS A 359 -2.22 3.04 8.14
C HIS A 359 -1.95 4.55 8.21
N GLY A 360 -2.98 5.38 8.12
CA GLY A 360 -2.87 6.84 8.09
C GLY A 360 -4.24 7.51 8.05
N ALA A 361 -4.28 8.79 7.70
CA ALA A 361 -5.53 9.54 7.59
C ALA A 361 -6.34 9.17 6.34
N GLY A 362 -5.72 8.70 5.28
CA GLY A 362 -6.33 8.63 3.96
C GLY A 362 -6.45 10.00 3.29
N ARG A 363 -6.61 10.00 1.98
CA ARG A 363 -6.67 11.23 1.18
C ARG A 363 -8.11 11.66 0.94
N VAL A 364 -8.33 12.98 0.86
CA VAL A 364 -9.60 13.57 0.42
C VAL A 364 -9.56 13.95 -1.06
N MET A 365 -8.39 13.91 -1.69
CA MET A 365 -8.22 14.16 -3.12
C MET A 365 -7.02 13.41 -3.69
N SER A 366 -7.08 13.10 -4.99
CA SER A 366 -5.96 12.46 -5.71
C SER A 366 -4.74 13.39 -5.79
N ARG A 367 -3.55 12.80 -6.02
CA ARG A 367 -2.30 13.58 -6.20
C ARG A 367 -2.42 14.59 -7.34
N THR A 368 -2.98 14.18 -8.48
CA THR A 368 -3.20 15.06 -9.64
C THR A 368 -4.08 16.24 -9.25
N ARG A 369 -5.23 15.98 -8.62
CA ARG A 369 -6.13 17.04 -8.19
C ARG A 369 -5.48 17.99 -7.18
N ALA A 370 -4.69 17.46 -6.25
CA ALA A 370 -3.96 18.29 -5.29
C ALA A 370 -2.99 19.25 -5.98
N ARG A 371 -2.20 18.76 -6.96
CA ARG A 371 -1.28 19.60 -7.76
C ARG A 371 -2.02 20.66 -8.60
N GLU A 372 -3.24 20.37 -9.06
CA GLU A 372 -4.03 21.28 -9.88
C GLU A 372 -4.81 22.34 -9.08
N THR A 373 -5.14 22.05 -7.81
CA THR A 373 -6.08 22.86 -7.04
C THR A 373 -5.51 23.52 -5.80
N LEU A 374 -4.37 23.03 -5.28
CA LEU A 374 -3.76 23.61 -4.09
C LEU A 374 -2.75 24.71 -4.45
N GLU A 375 -2.73 25.75 -3.62
CA GLU A 375 -1.85 26.90 -3.77
C GLU A 375 -0.60 26.74 -2.89
N LEU A 376 0.59 27.02 -3.44
CA LEU A 376 1.86 26.87 -2.71
C LEU A 376 1.93 27.77 -1.48
N ASP A 377 1.41 28.99 -1.54
CA ASP A 377 1.42 29.91 -0.41
C ASP A 377 0.50 29.44 0.72
N ALA A 378 -0.65 28.84 0.39
CA ALA A 378 -1.53 28.20 1.37
C ALA A 378 -0.81 27.00 2.03
N TYR A 379 -0.08 26.20 1.24
CA TYR A 379 0.72 25.09 1.75
C TYR A 379 1.80 25.58 2.71
N ARG A 380 2.60 26.60 2.34
CA ARG A 380 3.63 27.20 3.19
C ARG A 380 3.05 27.71 4.52
N LYS A 381 1.92 28.43 4.44
CA LYS A 381 1.22 28.92 5.63
C LYS A 381 0.74 27.80 6.53
N THR A 382 0.27 26.70 5.96
CA THR A 382 -0.19 25.54 6.70
C THR A 382 0.96 24.86 7.48
N MET A 383 2.19 24.99 6.97
CA MET A 383 3.40 24.40 7.57
C MET A 383 4.12 25.32 8.56
N GLU A 384 3.54 26.50 8.90
CA GLU A 384 4.11 27.37 9.94
C GLU A 384 4.26 26.62 11.27
N GLY A 385 5.46 26.67 11.86
CA GLY A 385 5.81 25.95 13.10
C GLY A 385 6.49 24.58 12.87
N VAL A 386 6.54 24.07 11.62
CA VAL A 386 7.30 22.88 11.26
C VAL A 386 8.49 23.28 10.39
N TYR A 387 9.71 22.97 10.84
CA TYR A 387 10.90 23.21 10.03
C TYR A 387 10.93 22.26 8.84
N SER A 388 10.96 22.78 7.62
CA SER A 388 11.04 21.97 6.40
C SER A 388 11.64 22.80 5.26
N THR A 389 12.62 22.24 4.56
CA THR A 389 13.21 22.80 3.33
C THR A 389 12.58 22.21 2.07
N THR A 390 11.64 21.30 2.20
CA THR A 390 11.01 20.58 1.08
C THR A 390 9.56 21.02 0.80
N VAL A 391 9.09 22.10 1.40
CA VAL A 391 7.76 22.69 1.12
C VAL A 391 7.84 23.53 -0.17
N ASN A 392 7.58 22.89 -1.31
CA ASN A 392 7.68 23.49 -2.65
C ASN A 392 6.67 22.84 -3.63
N GLU A 393 6.70 23.24 -4.90
CA GLU A 393 5.78 22.75 -5.93
C GLU A 393 5.87 21.23 -6.16
N LEU A 394 7.06 20.62 -5.99
CA LEU A 394 7.26 19.18 -6.20
C LEU A 394 6.60 18.33 -5.12
N THR A 395 6.32 18.92 -3.96
CA THR A 395 5.69 18.23 -2.81
C THR A 395 4.26 18.73 -2.55
N LEU A 396 3.70 19.56 -3.42
CA LEU A 396 2.38 20.18 -3.26
C LEU A 396 1.24 19.13 -3.13
N ASP A 397 1.37 17.99 -3.80
CA ASP A 397 0.40 16.90 -3.70
C ASP A 397 0.40 16.20 -2.32
N GLU A 398 1.39 16.44 -1.50
CA GLU A 398 1.50 15.92 -0.13
C GLU A 398 1.10 16.96 0.94
N ALA A 399 0.62 18.14 0.52
CA ALA A 399 0.18 19.19 1.44
C ALA A 399 -0.91 18.68 2.41
N PRO A 400 -0.94 19.16 3.69
CA PRO A 400 -1.89 18.69 4.70
C PRO A 400 -3.36 18.73 4.26
N MET A 401 -3.74 19.69 3.42
CA MET A 401 -5.09 19.85 2.88
C MET A 401 -5.54 18.71 1.97
N ALA A 402 -4.62 17.85 1.51
CA ALA A 402 -4.95 16.69 0.69
C ALA A 402 -5.44 15.46 1.50
N TYR A 403 -5.40 15.55 2.83
CA TYR A 403 -5.69 14.44 3.75
C TYR A 403 -6.91 14.70 4.62
N LYS A 404 -7.54 13.61 5.11
CA LYS A 404 -8.62 13.69 6.13
C LYS A 404 -8.08 14.32 7.42
N SER A 405 -8.96 14.93 8.20
CA SER A 405 -8.56 15.55 9.47
C SER A 405 -8.22 14.50 10.53
N LEU A 406 -7.46 14.93 11.54
CA LEU A 406 -7.14 14.12 12.72
C LEU A 406 -8.42 13.66 13.45
N GLU A 407 -9.42 14.56 13.56
CA GLU A 407 -10.70 14.29 14.24
C GLU A 407 -11.49 13.18 13.54
N ASP A 408 -11.49 13.16 12.20
CA ASP A 408 -12.16 12.13 11.41
C ASP A 408 -11.59 10.74 11.66
N ILE A 409 -10.28 10.66 11.93
CA ILE A 409 -9.58 9.40 12.16
C ILE A 409 -9.70 8.94 13.62
N ILE A 410 -9.47 9.84 14.60
CA ILE A 410 -9.52 9.50 16.02
C ILE A 410 -10.88 8.90 16.42
N GLY A 411 -11.96 9.41 15.85
CA GLY A 411 -13.32 8.96 16.18
C GLY A 411 -13.56 7.48 15.84
N VAL A 412 -12.91 6.97 14.79
CA VAL A 412 -13.19 5.61 14.25
C VAL A 412 -12.15 4.56 14.63
N ILE A 413 -10.91 4.95 14.95
CA ILE A 413 -9.84 3.97 15.23
C ILE A 413 -9.88 3.37 16.63
N ARG A 414 -10.70 3.92 17.54
CA ARG A 414 -10.79 3.48 18.94
C ARG A 414 -11.25 2.02 19.12
N GLU A 415 -11.87 1.44 18.12
CA GLU A 415 -12.23 0.01 18.11
C GLU A 415 -11.01 -0.90 17.88
N ALA A 416 -9.97 -0.38 17.21
CA ALA A 416 -8.77 -1.12 16.84
C ALA A 416 -7.57 -0.82 17.74
N VAL A 417 -7.49 0.40 18.29
CA VAL A 417 -6.33 0.87 19.09
C VAL A 417 -6.75 1.70 20.29
N ASP A 418 -5.92 1.68 21.34
CA ASP A 418 -5.94 2.63 22.45
C ASP A 418 -4.92 3.74 22.16
N ILE A 419 -5.41 4.97 22.01
CA ILE A 419 -4.58 6.14 21.72
C ILE A 419 -3.77 6.49 22.97
N ILE A 420 -2.44 6.54 22.81
CA ILE A 420 -1.53 7.00 23.86
C ILE A 420 -1.42 8.52 23.78
N GLU A 421 -1.08 9.04 22.58
CA GLU A 421 -0.81 10.45 22.37
C GLU A 421 -0.87 10.84 20.89
N VAL A 422 -1.05 12.12 20.61
CA VAL A 422 -0.86 12.72 19.28
C VAL A 422 0.48 13.45 19.27
N LEU A 423 1.43 12.92 18.55
CA LEU A 423 2.74 13.51 18.33
C LEU A 423 2.63 14.65 17.31
N LYS A 424 3.33 15.78 17.56
CA LYS A 424 3.31 16.95 16.67
C LYS A 424 4.62 17.07 15.91
N PRO A 425 4.60 17.22 14.57
CA PRO A 425 5.82 17.39 13.80
C PRO A 425 6.48 18.73 14.12
N ILE A 426 7.77 18.71 14.34
CA ILE A 426 8.63 19.89 14.50
C ILE A 426 9.64 20.03 13.38
N TYR A 427 9.90 18.92 12.65
CA TYR A 427 10.74 18.86 11.46
C TYR A 427 10.11 17.86 10.47
N ASN A 428 10.11 18.21 9.17
CA ASN A 428 9.71 17.29 8.12
C ASN A 428 10.56 17.45 6.85
N PHE A 429 11.07 16.33 6.35
CA PHE A 429 11.75 16.21 5.06
C PHE A 429 10.95 15.28 4.16
N LYS A 430 10.39 15.81 3.09
CA LYS A 430 9.60 15.07 2.11
C LYS A 430 10.43 14.76 0.89
N ALA A 431 10.47 13.48 0.50
CA ALA A 431 11.16 13.10 -0.72
C ALA A 431 10.43 13.68 -1.95
N SER A 432 11.16 14.38 -2.82
CA SER A 432 10.69 14.74 -4.16
C SER A 432 10.90 13.57 -5.13
N GLU A 433 10.02 13.40 -6.13
CA GLU A 433 10.16 12.39 -7.19
C GLU A 433 11.29 12.71 -8.16
#